data_402c7264e1d6f759e35fa147c84de385
#
_entry.id   402c7264e1d6f759e35fa147c84de385
#
_cell.length_a   1.000
_cell.length_b   1.000
_cell.length_c   1.000
_cell.angle_alpha   90.00
_cell.angle_beta   90.00
_cell.angle_gamma   90.00
#
_symmetry.space_group_name_H-M   'P 1'
#
loop_
_entity.id
_entity.type
_entity.pdbx_description
1 polymer ?
#
loop_
_entity_poly.entity_id
_entity_poly.type
_entity_poly.pdbx_seq_one_letter_code
_entity_poly.pdbx_strand_id
1 'polypeptide(L)'
;MKNPRKNYPIAIVLAAIITFSLFMLGSLSIGAVIPKADISFVSGLMDACAIFFQYYQLTWILPILAFLLVIGAIAEVNSWLIGPVKGLYTTSTHGNLPLFFQKVNKRNVPTRLLLFQAIIVSMAGFIFLYMPNVSSAFWILTALSAQSYLIMYILMFVSAIILRYSKPHVPRAYKIPFKNKGIWLFSSLGILTSLFVIALAFVPPAQLNTGNPWVYCTFLLSGLIFMCGIPFLIYACRKPNWIQKKH
;
A
#
# COMPACT_ATOMS: atom_id res chain seq x y z
N MET A 1 -17.76 15.07 9.74
CA MET A 1 -18.57 14.43 8.66
C MET A 1 -20.01 14.30 9.15
N LYS A 2 -20.98 14.91 8.45
CA LYS A 2 -22.40 14.75 8.80
C LYS A 2 -22.85 13.34 8.40
N ASN A 3 -23.52 12.59 9.29
CA ASN A 3 -24.00 11.22 9.07
C ASN A 3 -22.96 10.21 8.57
N PRO A 4 -21.93 9.86 9.35
CA PRO A 4 -20.83 8.99 8.90
C PRO A 4 -21.31 7.59 8.49
N ARG A 5 -22.40 7.09 9.07
CA ARG A 5 -22.98 5.76 8.77
C ARG A 5 -23.43 5.62 7.30
N LYS A 6 -23.90 6.70 6.68
CA LYS A 6 -24.38 6.70 5.30
C LYS A 6 -23.30 7.23 4.35
N ASN A 7 -22.65 8.31 4.70
CA ASN A 7 -21.74 9.02 3.81
C ASN A 7 -20.39 8.29 3.64
N TYR A 8 -19.94 7.55 4.65
CA TYR A 8 -18.65 6.83 4.56
C TYR A 8 -18.68 5.70 3.52
N PRO A 9 -19.68 4.78 3.49
CA PRO A 9 -19.78 3.78 2.43
C PRO A 9 -19.91 4.38 1.03
N ILE A 10 -20.71 5.45 0.88
CA ILE A 10 -20.88 6.12 -0.42
C ILE A 10 -19.55 6.73 -0.88
N ALA A 11 -18.83 7.41 0.01
CA ALA A 11 -17.53 8.00 -0.31
C ALA A 11 -16.51 6.94 -0.75
N ILE A 12 -16.48 5.77 -0.09
CA ILE A 12 -15.60 4.66 -0.49
C ILE A 12 -15.96 4.13 -1.87
N VAL A 13 -17.24 3.90 -2.15
CA VAL A 13 -17.67 3.40 -3.45
C VAL A 13 -17.34 4.39 -4.57
N LEU A 14 -17.64 5.68 -4.35
CA LEU A 14 -17.29 6.72 -5.33
C LEU A 14 -15.78 6.81 -5.54
N ALA A 15 -14.98 6.81 -4.47
CA ALA A 15 -13.53 6.80 -4.58
C ALA A 15 -13.03 5.58 -5.35
N ALA A 16 -13.58 4.38 -5.09
CA ALA A 16 -13.20 3.16 -5.80
C ALA A 16 -13.51 3.25 -7.29
N ILE A 17 -14.71 3.74 -7.67
CA ILE A 17 -15.10 3.90 -9.07
C ILE A 17 -14.18 4.91 -9.78
N ILE A 18 -13.96 6.08 -9.17
CA ILE A 18 -13.10 7.12 -9.74
C ILE A 18 -11.68 6.61 -9.91
N THR A 19 -11.11 6.00 -8.87
CA THR A 19 -9.74 5.47 -8.91
C THR A 19 -9.60 4.37 -9.97
N PHE A 20 -10.53 3.42 -10.01
CA PHE A 20 -10.53 2.35 -11.01
C PHE A 20 -10.60 2.91 -12.44
N SER A 21 -11.51 3.87 -12.67
CA SER A 21 -11.67 4.51 -13.99
C SER A 21 -10.38 5.26 -14.40
N LEU A 22 -9.78 6.02 -13.50
CA LEU A 22 -8.53 6.74 -13.76
C LEU A 22 -7.38 5.78 -14.09
N PHE A 23 -7.20 4.73 -13.31
CA PHE A 23 -6.14 3.74 -13.57
C PHE A 23 -6.37 3.00 -14.88
N MET A 24 -7.61 2.57 -15.16
CA MET A 24 -7.93 1.86 -16.38
C MET A 24 -7.73 2.73 -17.63
N LEU A 25 -8.31 3.92 -17.63
CA LEU A 25 -8.20 4.84 -18.76
C LEU A 25 -6.76 5.34 -18.95
N GLY A 26 -6.07 5.66 -17.85
CA GLY A 26 -4.66 6.06 -17.90
C GLY A 26 -3.76 4.97 -18.47
N SER A 27 -3.88 3.74 -17.99
CA SER A 27 -3.09 2.62 -18.49
C SER A 27 -3.36 2.30 -19.97
N LEU A 28 -4.63 2.34 -20.38
CA LEU A 28 -5.01 2.13 -21.77
C LEU A 28 -4.48 3.26 -22.68
N SER A 29 -4.52 4.51 -22.21
CA SER A 29 -3.99 5.66 -22.94
C SER A 29 -2.48 5.54 -23.15
N ILE A 30 -1.73 5.15 -22.12
CA ILE A 30 -0.28 4.92 -22.23
C ILE A 30 0.01 3.78 -23.21
N GLY A 31 -0.69 2.66 -23.09
CA GLY A 31 -0.52 1.51 -23.97
C GLY A 31 -0.92 1.75 -25.42
N ALA A 32 -1.77 2.75 -25.70
CA ALA A 32 -2.12 3.16 -27.04
C ALA A 32 -1.06 4.06 -27.70
N VAL A 33 -0.30 4.81 -26.89
CA VAL A 33 0.67 5.81 -27.39
C VAL A 33 2.09 5.27 -27.45
N ILE A 34 2.50 4.43 -26.48
CA ILE A 34 3.87 3.92 -26.39
C ILE A 34 3.94 2.48 -26.89
N PRO A 35 4.88 2.15 -27.80
CA PRO A 35 5.17 0.77 -28.18
C PRO A 35 5.52 -0.08 -26.95
N LYS A 36 5.03 -1.31 -26.92
CA LYS A 36 5.18 -2.22 -25.76
C LYS A 36 6.63 -2.44 -25.31
N ALA A 37 7.57 -2.38 -26.24
CA ALA A 37 9.00 -2.56 -25.96
C ALA A 37 9.64 -1.38 -25.20
N ASP A 38 9.06 -0.17 -25.34
CA ASP A 38 9.63 1.08 -24.84
C ASP A 38 8.95 1.58 -23.54
N ILE A 39 7.98 0.82 -23.00
CA ILE A 39 7.28 1.22 -21.78
C ILE A 39 8.21 1.10 -20.59
N SER A 40 8.56 2.26 -19.98
CA SER A 40 9.28 2.33 -18.72
C SER A 40 8.31 2.38 -17.53
N PHE A 41 8.59 1.62 -16.48
CA PHE A 41 7.79 1.65 -15.25
C PHE A 41 8.01 2.90 -14.40
N VAL A 42 9.11 3.60 -14.61
CA VAL A 42 9.48 4.82 -13.86
C VAL A 42 9.10 6.08 -14.62
N SER A 43 9.44 6.15 -15.91
CA SER A 43 9.23 7.35 -16.75
C SER A 43 8.04 7.26 -17.69
N GLY A 44 7.38 6.10 -17.80
CA GLY A 44 6.38 5.82 -18.82
C GLY A 44 5.22 6.82 -18.91
N LEU A 45 4.80 7.42 -17.79
CA LEU A 45 3.78 8.46 -17.80
C LEU A 45 4.31 9.72 -18.49
N MET A 46 5.54 10.13 -18.18
CA MET A 46 6.15 11.32 -18.74
C MET A 46 6.50 11.12 -20.22
N ASP A 47 6.96 9.91 -20.57
CA ASP A 47 7.28 9.54 -21.95
C ASP A 47 6.02 9.55 -22.83
N ALA A 48 4.89 9.01 -22.33
CA ALA A 48 3.60 9.07 -23.02
C ALA A 48 3.15 10.53 -23.24
N CYS A 49 3.25 11.35 -22.20
CA CYS A 49 2.92 12.76 -22.30
C CYS A 49 3.84 13.50 -23.30
N ALA A 50 5.14 13.17 -23.32
CA ALA A 50 6.07 13.77 -24.25
C ALA A 50 5.70 13.46 -25.70
N ILE A 51 5.42 12.20 -26.02
CA ILE A 51 4.99 11.77 -27.37
C ILE A 51 3.69 12.49 -27.75
N PHE A 52 2.71 12.51 -26.87
CA PHE A 52 1.42 13.14 -27.12
C PHE A 52 1.55 14.65 -27.37
N PHE A 53 2.24 15.39 -26.51
CA PHE A 53 2.41 16.83 -26.67
C PHE A 53 3.32 17.20 -27.83
N GLN A 54 4.28 16.36 -28.21
CA GLN A 54 5.08 16.54 -29.40
C GLN A 54 4.22 16.42 -30.67
N TYR A 55 3.30 15.46 -30.73
CA TYR A 55 2.40 15.30 -31.86
C TYR A 55 1.51 16.54 -32.08
N TYR A 56 1.04 17.16 -30.99
CA TYR A 56 0.21 18.37 -31.05
C TYR A 56 1.02 19.68 -31.02
N GLN A 57 2.35 19.62 -31.13
CA GLN A 57 3.28 20.79 -31.07
C GLN A 57 3.13 21.62 -29.77
N LEU A 58 2.75 20.98 -28.67
CA LEU A 58 2.53 21.60 -27.35
C LEU A 58 3.65 21.27 -26.36
N THR A 59 4.90 21.12 -26.85
CA THR A 59 6.06 20.72 -26.03
C THR A 59 6.36 21.67 -24.87
N TRP A 60 5.96 22.93 -24.98
CA TRP A 60 6.12 23.93 -23.92
C TRP A 60 5.34 23.59 -22.63
N ILE A 61 4.32 22.69 -22.71
CA ILE A 61 3.54 22.23 -21.53
C ILE A 61 4.35 21.22 -20.71
N LEU A 62 5.31 20.51 -21.30
CA LEU A 62 6.04 19.42 -20.64
C LEU A 62 6.75 19.87 -19.34
N PRO A 63 7.47 21.01 -19.28
CA PRO A 63 8.07 21.45 -18.02
C PRO A 63 7.05 21.75 -16.93
N ILE A 64 5.90 22.30 -17.30
CA ILE A 64 4.80 22.60 -16.36
C ILE A 64 4.23 21.30 -15.83
N LEU A 65 3.98 20.33 -16.69
CA LEU A 65 3.48 19.00 -16.30
C LEU A 65 4.47 18.30 -15.38
N ALA A 66 5.76 18.29 -15.72
CA ALA A 66 6.81 17.73 -14.89
C ALA A 66 6.84 18.35 -13.49
N PHE A 67 6.74 19.68 -13.40
CA PHE A 67 6.67 20.38 -12.14
C PHE A 67 5.44 19.99 -11.30
N LEU A 68 4.26 19.90 -11.92
CA LEU A 68 3.03 19.46 -11.26
C LEU A 68 3.13 18.00 -10.78
N LEU A 69 3.75 17.12 -11.56
CA LEU A 69 3.98 15.72 -11.16
C LEU A 69 4.91 15.64 -9.95
N VAL A 70 5.96 16.46 -9.89
CA VAL A 70 6.87 16.52 -8.72
C VAL A 70 6.12 16.98 -7.47
N ILE A 71 5.31 18.02 -7.57
CA ILE A 71 4.48 18.50 -6.44
C ILE A 71 3.51 17.38 -6.00
N GLY A 72 2.85 16.72 -6.94
CA GLY A 72 1.96 15.59 -6.67
C GLY A 72 2.67 14.45 -5.95
N ALA A 73 3.85 14.05 -6.43
CA ALA A 73 4.67 13.02 -5.81
C ALA A 73 5.09 13.37 -4.37
N ILE A 74 5.50 14.63 -4.11
CA ILE A 74 5.84 15.08 -2.75
C ILE A 74 4.61 15.01 -1.84
N ALA A 75 3.45 15.42 -2.31
CA ALA A 75 2.20 15.36 -1.55
C ALA A 75 1.79 13.91 -1.24
N GLU A 76 1.96 13.00 -2.21
CA GLU A 76 1.71 11.56 -2.06
C GLU A 76 2.63 10.95 -1.00
N VAL A 77 3.94 11.16 -1.11
CA VAL A 77 4.93 10.68 -0.13
C VAL A 77 4.57 11.17 1.28
N ASN A 78 4.20 12.44 1.44
CA ASN A 78 3.80 12.99 2.74
C ASN A 78 2.56 12.28 3.31
N SER A 79 1.57 11.98 2.48
CA SER A 79 0.36 11.25 2.88
C SER A 79 0.67 9.81 3.33
N TRP A 80 1.55 9.11 2.61
CA TRP A 80 2.00 7.77 2.94
C TRP A 80 2.92 7.70 4.16
N LEU A 81 3.63 8.78 4.50
CA LEU A 81 4.40 8.86 5.74
C LEU A 81 3.50 8.99 6.97
N ILE A 82 2.50 9.86 6.92
CA ILE A 82 1.66 10.20 8.08
C ILE A 82 0.70 9.08 8.46
N GLY A 83 0.07 8.43 7.47
CA GLY A 83 -0.95 7.40 7.70
C GLY A 83 -0.45 6.22 8.53
N PRO A 84 0.55 5.48 8.07
CA PRO A 84 1.11 4.32 8.79
C PRO A 84 1.68 4.68 10.17
N VAL A 85 2.35 5.82 10.30
CA VAL A 85 2.92 6.27 11.57
C VAL A 85 1.83 6.54 12.61
N LYS A 86 0.71 7.15 12.23
CA LYS A 86 -0.43 7.34 13.13
C LYS A 86 -1.08 6.00 13.53
N GLY A 87 -1.19 5.06 12.61
CA GLY A 87 -1.68 3.71 12.88
C GLY A 87 -0.79 2.97 13.89
N LEU A 88 0.52 2.98 13.68
CA LEU A 88 1.49 2.39 14.59
C LEU A 88 1.49 3.08 15.96
N TYR A 89 1.37 4.40 16.00
CA TYR A 89 1.24 5.15 17.25
C TYR A 89 0.01 4.71 18.05
N THR A 90 -1.15 4.62 17.39
CA THR A 90 -2.37 4.14 18.05
C THR A 90 -2.20 2.71 18.57
N THR A 91 -1.56 1.83 17.79
CA THR A 91 -1.24 0.47 18.21
C THR A 91 -0.29 0.45 19.40
N SER A 92 0.68 1.37 19.45
CA SER A 92 1.62 1.50 20.56
C SER A 92 0.93 1.94 21.85
N THR A 93 -0.01 2.89 21.79
CA THR A 93 -0.75 3.37 22.97
C THR A 93 -1.66 2.30 23.59
N HIS A 94 -2.05 1.28 22.81
CA HIS A 94 -2.76 0.11 23.31
C HIS A 94 -1.83 -0.98 23.91
N GLY A 95 -0.54 -0.68 24.08
CA GLY A 95 0.43 -1.57 24.70
C GLY A 95 0.90 -2.74 23.80
N ASN A 96 0.73 -2.65 22.48
CA ASN A 96 1.19 -3.66 21.54
C ASN A 96 2.60 -3.39 21.02
N LEU A 97 3.18 -2.22 21.31
CA LEU A 97 4.55 -1.82 20.97
C LEU A 97 5.27 -1.29 22.21
N PRO A 98 6.62 -1.37 22.24
CA PRO A 98 7.41 -0.84 23.33
C PRO A 98 7.14 0.63 23.64
N LEU A 99 7.26 1.01 24.93
CA LEU A 99 7.08 2.39 25.39
C LEU A 99 7.96 3.41 24.65
N PHE A 100 9.08 2.95 24.10
CA PHE A 100 9.95 3.77 23.26
C PHE A 100 9.20 4.43 22.09
N PHE A 101 8.26 3.72 21.46
CA PHE A 101 7.49 4.19 20.30
C PHE A 101 6.28 5.04 20.69
N GLN A 102 5.91 5.10 21.96
CA GLN A 102 4.79 5.88 22.46
C GLN A 102 5.12 7.36 22.68
N LYS A 103 6.42 7.71 22.66
CA LYS A 103 6.85 9.08 22.92
C LYS A 103 6.56 9.99 21.71
N VAL A 104 5.93 11.12 22.00
CA VAL A 104 5.66 12.19 21.04
C VAL A 104 6.47 13.44 21.38
N ASN A 105 6.68 14.31 20.41
CA ASN A 105 7.31 15.61 20.63
C ASN A 105 6.29 16.63 21.18
N LYS A 106 6.74 17.87 21.44
CA LYS A 106 5.91 18.99 21.94
C LYS A 106 4.70 19.31 21.03
N ARG A 107 4.70 18.86 19.77
CA ARG A 107 3.62 19.06 18.79
C ARG A 107 2.79 17.79 18.58
N ASN A 108 2.84 16.82 19.52
CA ASN A 108 2.15 15.53 19.44
C ASN A 108 2.48 14.69 18.20
N VAL A 109 3.70 14.82 17.66
CA VAL A 109 4.19 14.03 16.53
C VAL A 109 5.04 12.89 17.05
N PRO A 110 4.83 11.63 16.64
CA PRO A 110 5.61 10.45 17.07
C PRO A 110 6.93 10.36 16.29
N THR A 111 7.89 11.24 16.61
CA THR A 111 9.18 11.39 15.90
C THR A 111 10.01 10.11 15.88
N ARG A 112 9.93 9.28 16.93
CA ARG A 112 10.67 8.01 16.98
C ARG A 112 10.15 6.99 15.99
N LEU A 113 8.83 6.95 15.76
CA LEU A 113 8.25 6.09 14.72
C LEU A 113 8.61 6.60 13.32
N LEU A 114 8.64 7.92 13.12
CA LEU A 114 9.10 8.50 11.85
C LEU A 114 10.57 8.18 11.57
N LEU A 115 11.44 8.29 12.57
CA LEU A 115 12.85 7.89 12.43
C LEU A 115 13.01 6.39 12.11
N PHE A 116 12.25 5.55 12.80
CA PHE A 116 12.25 4.12 12.53
C PHE A 116 11.77 3.80 11.10
N GLN A 117 10.71 4.45 10.66
CA GLN A 117 10.24 4.34 9.28
C GLN A 117 11.29 4.83 8.27
N ALA A 118 11.95 5.95 8.54
CA ALA A 118 13.00 6.48 7.68
C ALA A 118 14.18 5.50 7.55
N ILE A 119 14.59 4.85 8.63
CA ILE A 119 15.66 3.83 8.61
C ILE A 119 15.22 2.64 7.72
N ILE A 120 13.99 2.13 7.90
CA ILE A 120 13.48 1.01 7.09
C ILE A 120 13.44 1.38 5.60
N VAL A 121 12.93 2.57 5.27
CA VAL A 121 12.85 3.05 3.88
C VAL A 121 14.26 3.22 3.28
N SER A 122 15.20 3.77 4.05
CA SER A 122 16.60 3.89 3.60
C SER A 122 17.24 2.52 3.35
N MET A 123 17.01 1.55 4.24
CA MET A 123 17.48 0.18 4.04
C MET A 123 16.86 -0.47 2.80
N ALA A 124 15.56 -0.28 2.58
CA ALA A 124 14.89 -0.75 1.37
C ALA A 124 15.46 -0.06 0.10
N GLY A 125 15.89 1.19 0.22
CA GLY A 125 16.52 1.94 -0.87
C GLY A 125 17.86 1.33 -1.34
N PHE A 126 18.60 0.60 -0.50
CA PHE A 126 19.82 -0.09 -0.93
C PHE A 126 19.61 -1.12 -2.03
N ILE A 127 18.36 -1.59 -2.24
CA ILE A 127 18.04 -2.52 -3.35
C ILE A 127 18.40 -1.92 -4.71
N PHE A 128 18.30 -0.58 -4.86
CA PHE A 128 18.66 0.11 -6.10
C PHE A 128 20.15 0.00 -6.45
N LEU A 129 21.01 -0.31 -5.47
CA LEU A 129 22.44 -0.51 -5.69
C LEU A 129 22.76 -1.93 -6.19
N TYR A 130 21.91 -2.90 -5.88
CA TYR A 130 22.14 -4.31 -6.22
C TYR A 130 21.42 -4.75 -7.48
N MET A 131 20.42 -4.01 -7.95
CA MET A 131 19.65 -4.36 -9.13
C MET A 131 20.27 -3.78 -10.41
N PRO A 132 20.24 -4.55 -11.53
CA PRO A 132 20.81 -4.11 -12.82
C PRO A 132 20.14 -2.83 -13.36
N ASN A 133 18.84 -2.67 -13.08
CA ASN A 133 18.02 -1.57 -13.59
C ASN A 133 17.16 -0.97 -12.48
N VAL A 134 16.97 0.35 -12.51
CA VAL A 134 16.07 1.08 -11.61
C VAL A 134 14.63 0.57 -11.71
N SER A 135 14.16 0.25 -12.94
CA SER A 135 12.81 -0.29 -13.16
C SER A 135 12.60 -1.65 -12.49
N SER A 136 13.62 -2.52 -12.45
CA SER A 136 13.55 -3.82 -11.76
C SER A 136 13.49 -3.65 -10.24
N ALA A 137 14.30 -2.75 -9.69
CA ALA A 137 14.27 -2.44 -8.26
C ALA A 137 12.93 -1.84 -7.84
N PHE A 138 12.41 -0.90 -8.62
CA PHE A 138 11.10 -0.28 -8.41
C PHE A 138 9.99 -1.33 -8.43
N TRP A 139 10.01 -2.24 -9.41
CA TRP A 139 9.02 -3.31 -9.51
C TRP A 139 9.03 -4.24 -8.29
N ILE A 140 10.21 -4.69 -7.85
CA ILE A 140 10.35 -5.58 -6.69
C ILE A 140 9.80 -4.91 -5.43
N LEU A 141 10.14 -3.65 -5.17
CA LEU A 141 9.62 -2.91 -4.02
C LEU A 141 8.12 -2.70 -4.08
N THR A 142 7.59 -2.42 -5.28
CA THR A 142 6.15 -2.29 -5.52
C THR A 142 5.42 -3.61 -5.29
N ALA A 143 5.94 -4.72 -5.84
CA ALA A 143 5.38 -6.05 -5.65
C ALA A 143 5.38 -6.46 -4.18
N LEU A 144 6.49 -6.25 -3.46
CA LEU A 144 6.61 -6.54 -2.02
C LEU A 144 5.62 -5.72 -1.19
N SER A 145 5.47 -4.42 -1.50
CA SER A 145 4.51 -3.54 -0.84
C SER A 145 3.08 -4.00 -1.09
N ALA A 146 2.71 -4.28 -2.35
CA ALA A 146 1.39 -4.76 -2.73
C ALA A 146 1.04 -6.09 -2.03
N GLN A 147 1.96 -7.06 -2.03
CA GLN A 147 1.76 -8.34 -1.34
C GLN A 147 1.56 -8.14 0.17
N SER A 148 2.32 -7.24 0.81
CA SER A 148 2.16 -6.93 2.24
C SER A 148 0.78 -6.35 2.56
N TYR A 149 0.25 -5.45 1.70
CA TYR A 149 -1.12 -4.94 1.82
C TYR A 149 -2.18 -6.02 1.63
N LEU A 150 -1.99 -6.91 0.66
CA LEU A 150 -2.93 -8.00 0.41
C LEU A 150 -3.01 -8.98 1.57
N ILE A 151 -1.90 -9.28 2.23
CA ILE A 151 -1.88 -10.09 3.46
C ILE A 151 -2.68 -9.40 4.57
N MET A 152 -2.50 -8.08 4.74
CA MET A 152 -3.29 -7.30 5.70
C MET A 152 -4.79 -7.36 5.37
N TYR A 153 -5.18 -7.26 4.10
CA TYR A 153 -6.58 -7.38 3.69
C TYR A 153 -7.15 -8.79 3.96
N ILE A 154 -6.38 -9.85 3.72
CA ILE A 154 -6.80 -11.22 4.08
C ILE A 154 -7.08 -11.30 5.59
N LEU A 155 -6.17 -10.81 6.44
CA LEU A 155 -6.37 -10.78 7.89
C LEU A 155 -7.60 -9.96 8.29
N MET A 156 -7.85 -8.85 7.60
CA MET A 156 -9.05 -8.02 7.83
C MET A 156 -10.33 -8.78 7.46
N PHE A 157 -10.38 -9.46 6.32
CA PHE A 157 -11.55 -10.25 5.91
C PHE A 157 -11.81 -11.42 6.86
N VAL A 158 -10.76 -12.14 7.25
CA VAL A 158 -10.85 -13.24 8.25
C VAL A 158 -11.36 -12.69 9.58
N SER A 159 -10.81 -11.57 10.06
CA SER A 159 -11.25 -10.91 11.30
C SER A 159 -12.71 -10.47 11.22
N ALA A 160 -13.17 -9.99 10.07
CA ALA A 160 -14.56 -9.59 9.86
C ALA A 160 -15.52 -10.79 9.98
N ILE A 161 -15.14 -11.96 9.45
CA ILE A 161 -15.90 -13.19 9.60
C ILE A 161 -15.93 -13.62 11.07
N ILE A 162 -14.77 -13.70 11.72
CA ILE A 162 -14.67 -14.13 13.14
C ILE A 162 -15.51 -13.21 14.05
N LEU A 163 -15.38 -11.90 13.90
CA LEU A 163 -16.14 -10.92 14.69
C LEU A 163 -17.66 -11.00 14.44
N ARG A 164 -18.08 -11.45 13.30
CA ARG A 164 -19.51 -11.64 13.00
C ARG A 164 -20.14 -12.71 13.88
N TYR A 165 -19.41 -13.78 14.15
CA TYR A 165 -19.89 -14.91 14.95
C TYR A 165 -19.54 -14.77 16.43
N SER A 166 -18.37 -14.26 16.78
CA SER A 166 -17.96 -14.14 18.19
C SER A 166 -18.64 -13.00 18.93
N LYS A 167 -19.07 -11.95 18.22
CA LYS A 167 -19.74 -10.80 18.83
C LYS A 167 -21.01 -10.37 18.06
N PRO A 168 -22.06 -11.19 18.03
CA PRO A 168 -23.26 -10.93 17.22
C PRO A 168 -24.08 -9.73 17.70
N HIS A 169 -24.05 -9.42 19.02
CA HIS A 169 -24.89 -8.39 19.66
C HIS A 169 -24.30 -6.98 19.61
N VAL A 170 -23.03 -6.83 19.18
CA VAL A 170 -22.41 -5.49 19.10
C VAL A 170 -23.10 -4.68 18.00
N PRO A 171 -23.61 -3.46 18.30
CA PRO A 171 -24.25 -2.62 17.31
C PRO A 171 -23.22 -2.17 16.24
N ARG A 172 -23.51 -2.47 14.98
CA ARG A 172 -22.66 -2.11 13.84
C ARG A 172 -23.20 -0.87 13.16
N ALA A 173 -22.30 0.06 12.87
CA ALA A 173 -22.64 1.30 12.17
C ALA A 173 -23.16 1.06 10.76
N TYR A 174 -22.58 0.05 10.07
CA TYR A 174 -23.01 -0.41 8.73
C TYR A 174 -23.28 -1.90 8.77
N LYS A 175 -24.39 -2.31 8.16
CA LYS A 175 -24.78 -3.72 8.04
C LYS A 175 -24.61 -4.16 6.61
N ILE A 176 -23.75 -5.16 6.39
CA ILE A 176 -23.54 -5.76 5.06
C ILE A 176 -24.87 -6.37 4.57
N PRO A 177 -25.25 -6.14 3.30
CA PRO A 177 -26.43 -6.77 2.69
C PRO A 177 -26.38 -8.30 2.82
N PHE A 178 -27.51 -8.96 2.78
CA PHE A 178 -27.66 -10.42 2.89
C PHE A 178 -27.18 -11.05 4.20
N LYS A 179 -27.03 -10.27 5.27
CA LYS A 179 -26.68 -10.74 6.62
C LYS A 179 -25.42 -11.61 6.62
N ASN A 180 -25.52 -12.88 7.11
CA ASN A 180 -24.37 -13.78 7.22
C ASN A 180 -23.88 -14.31 5.85
N LYS A 181 -24.78 -14.53 4.89
CA LYS A 181 -24.41 -14.92 3.52
C LYS A 181 -23.61 -13.82 2.82
N GLY A 182 -23.97 -12.54 3.04
CA GLY A 182 -23.26 -11.41 2.46
C GLY A 182 -21.82 -11.30 2.97
N ILE A 183 -21.59 -11.45 4.28
CA ILE A 183 -20.21 -11.37 4.79
C ILE A 183 -19.33 -12.49 4.25
N TRP A 184 -19.86 -13.72 4.14
CA TRP A 184 -19.12 -14.82 3.51
C TRP A 184 -18.83 -14.55 2.04
N LEU A 185 -19.82 -14.09 1.27
CA LEU A 185 -19.63 -13.79 -0.16
C LEU A 185 -18.55 -12.71 -0.38
N PHE A 186 -18.66 -11.57 0.29
CA PHE A 186 -17.71 -10.48 0.10
C PHE A 186 -16.32 -10.79 0.68
N SER A 187 -16.26 -11.45 1.84
CA SER A 187 -14.96 -11.77 2.44
C SER A 187 -14.25 -12.91 1.70
N SER A 188 -14.95 -13.95 1.25
CA SER A 188 -14.32 -15.01 0.48
C SER A 188 -13.85 -14.54 -0.89
N LEU A 189 -14.64 -13.69 -1.57
CA LEU A 189 -14.20 -13.07 -2.82
C LEU A 189 -12.95 -12.23 -2.60
N GLY A 190 -12.93 -11.40 -1.54
CA GLY A 190 -11.77 -10.58 -1.20
C GLY A 190 -10.53 -11.42 -0.85
N ILE A 191 -10.69 -12.52 -0.12
CA ILE A 191 -9.58 -13.44 0.19
C ILE A 191 -9.07 -14.13 -1.07
N LEU A 192 -9.96 -14.66 -1.91
CA LEU A 192 -9.58 -15.37 -3.13
C LEU A 192 -8.85 -14.44 -4.11
N THR A 193 -9.38 -13.23 -4.34
CA THR A 193 -8.71 -12.24 -5.21
C THR A 193 -7.36 -11.82 -4.65
N SER A 194 -7.25 -11.62 -3.32
CA SER A 194 -5.97 -11.28 -2.69
C SER A 194 -4.95 -12.39 -2.83
N LEU A 195 -5.33 -13.65 -2.60
CA LEU A 195 -4.46 -14.81 -2.78
C LEU A 195 -4.01 -14.97 -4.24
N PHE A 196 -4.94 -14.78 -5.19
CA PHE A 196 -4.63 -14.84 -6.60
C PHE A 196 -3.60 -13.78 -7.02
N VAL A 197 -3.78 -12.52 -6.58
CA VAL A 197 -2.83 -11.45 -6.90
C VAL A 197 -1.48 -11.67 -6.21
N ILE A 198 -1.45 -12.18 -4.96
CA ILE A 198 -0.20 -12.56 -4.30
C ILE A 198 0.55 -13.62 -5.11
N ALA A 199 -0.14 -14.65 -5.61
CA ALA A 199 0.46 -15.68 -6.43
C ALA A 199 1.00 -15.13 -7.76
N LEU A 200 0.23 -14.25 -8.42
CA LEU A 200 0.67 -13.60 -9.67
C LEU A 200 1.92 -12.73 -9.48
N ALA A 201 2.06 -12.07 -8.33
CA ALA A 201 3.21 -11.21 -8.07
C ALA A 201 4.56 -11.96 -8.00
N PHE A 202 4.55 -13.28 -7.83
CA PHE A 202 5.77 -14.11 -7.93
C PHE A 202 6.21 -14.37 -9.38
N VAL A 203 5.36 -14.05 -10.37
CA VAL A 203 5.73 -14.15 -11.79
C VAL A 203 6.32 -12.82 -12.22
N PRO A 204 7.62 -12.75 -12.54
CA PRO A 204 8.23 -11.50 -12.99
C PRO A 204 7.65 -11.10 -14.37
N PRO A 205 7.42 -9.80 -14.61
CA PRO A 205 6.98 -9.33 -15.93
C PRO A 205 8.01 -9.64 -17.00
N ALA A 206 7.56 -10.12 -18.15
CA ALA A 206 8.43 -10.49 -19.26
C ALA A 206 9.24 -9.30 -19.85
N GLN A 207 8.78 -8.06 -19.60
CA GLN A 207 9.43 -6.83 -20.06
C GLN A 207 10.59 -6.40 -19.17
N LEU A 208 10.72 -6.95 -17.96
CA LEU A 208 11.76 -6.58 -17.03
C LEU A 208 12.87 -7.63 -17.03
N ASN A 209 14.09 -7.18 -17.20
CA ASN A 209 15.24 -8.03 -16.93
C ASN A 209 15.49 -8.10 -15.43
N THR A 210 14.74 -8.99 -14.76
CA THR A 210 14.89 -9.22 -13.31
C THR A 210 16.01 -10.19 -12.98
N GLY A 211 16.76 -10.63 -13.97
CA GLY A 211 17.79 -11.65 -13.83
C GLY A 211 17.22 -13.05 -13.67
N ASN A 212 17.79 -13.84 -12.78
CA ASN A 212 17.32 -15.21 -12.54
C ASN A 212 15.95 -15.19 -11.78
N PRO A 213 14.88 -15.83 -12.32
CA PRO A 213 13.57 -15.89 -11.68
C PRO A 213 13.59 -16.46 -10.26
N TRP A 214 14.50 -17.38 -9.97
CA TRP A 214 14.66 -17.92 -8.63
C TRP A 214 15.13 -16.89 -7.62
N VAL A 215 16.06 -16.00 -8.02
CA VAL A 215 16.55 -14.91 -7.17
C VAL A 215 15.41 -13.94 -6.88
N TYR A 216 14.63 -13.59 -7.89
CA TYR A 216 13.45 -12.74 -7.74
C TYR A 216 12.43 -13.32 -6.74
N CYS A 217 12.04 -14.59 -6.91
CA CYS A 217 11.09 -15.26 -6.01
C CYS A 217 11.63 -15.35 -4.58
N THR A 218 12.91 -15.71 -4.42
CA THR A 218 13.56 -15.82 -3.10
C THR A 218 13.60 -14.47 -2.41
N PHE A 219 13.89 -13.40 -3.14
CA PHE A 219 13.92 -12.06 -2.61
C PHE A 219 12.52 -11.59 -2.14
N LEU A 220 11.48 -11.80 -2.94
CA LEU A 220 10.11 -11.49 -2.55
C LEU A 220 9.66 -12.30 -1.34
N LEU A 221 9.93 -13.60 -1.34
CA LEU A 221 9.53 -14.47 -0.24
C LEU A 221 10.23 -14.09 1.07
N SER A 222 11.55 -13.86 1.02
CA SER A 222 12.31 -13.42 2.19
C SER A 222 11.85 -12.05 2.71
N GLY A 223 11.57 -11.11 1.80
CA GLY A 223 11.02 -9.81 2.14
C GLY A 223 9.65 -9.90 2.81
N LEU A 224 8.74 -10.75 2.29
CA LEU A 224 7.44 -11.00 2.91
C LEU A 224 7.56 -11.63 4.30
N ILE A 225 8.39 -12.66 4.45
CA ILE A 225 8.63 -13.32 5.74
C ILE A 225 9.18 -12.30 6.75
N PHE A 226 10.12 -11.46 6.33
CA PHE A 226 10.66 -10.41 7.17
C PHE A 226 9.60 -9.38 7.57
N MET A 227 8.87 -8.81 6.61
CA MET A 227 7.87 -7.77 6.86
C MET A 227 6.68 -8.28 7.69
N CYS A 228 6.20 -9.49 7.42
CA CYS A 228 5.10 -10.09 8.17
C CYS A 228 5.57 -10.68 9.51
N GLY A 229 6.80 -11.18 9.59
CA GLY A 229 7.35 -11.79 10.81
C GLY A 229 7.59 -10.78 11.93
N ILE A 230 8.04 -9.57 11.61
CA ILE A 230 8.33 -8.53 12.61
C ILE A 230 7.14 -8.25 13.54
N PRO A 231 5.90 -8.00 13.06
CA PRO A 231 4.75 -7.78 13.93
C PRO A 231 4.45 -8.97 14.85
N PHE A 232 4.59 -10.20 14.37
CA PHE A 232 4.39 -11.40 15.18
C PHE A 232 5.46 -11.52 16.27
N LEU A 233 6.72 -11.27 15.96
CA LEU A 233 7.81 -11.27 16.95
C LEU A 233 7.59 -10.20 18.02
N ILE A 234 7.21 -8.98 17.61
CA ILE A 234 6.92 -7.90 18.56
C ILE A 234 5.75 -8.28 19.46
N TYR A 235 4.69 -8.87 18.89
CA TYR A 235 3.53 -9.29 19.65
C TYR A 235 3.85 -10.44 20.62
N ALA A 236 4.67 -11.41 20.21
CA ALA A 236 5.12 -12.50 21.07
C ALA A 236 6.00 -12.01 22.25
N CYS A 237 6.79 -10.95 22.02
CA CYS A 237 7.62 -10.31 23.05
C CYS A 237 6.87 -9.26 23.87
N ARG A 238 5.56 -9.14 23.73
CA ARG A 238 4.74 -8.13 24.44
C ARG A 238 4.84 -8.27 25.94
N LYS A 239 5.08 -7.12 26.62
CA LYS A 239 5.19 -7.06 28.08
C LYS A 239 4.00 -6.26 28.66
N PRO A 240 3.46 -6.66 29.84
CA PRO A 240 2.36 -5.93 30.50
C PRO A 240 2.71 -4.46 30.78
N ASN A 241 3.99 -4.15 30.97
CA ASN A 241 4.48 -2.80 31.26
C ASN A 241 4.40 -1.84 30.05
N TRP A 242 4.03 -2.32 28.84
CA TRP A 242 3.87 -1.47 27.67
C TRP A 242 2.54 -0.73 27.64
N ILE A 243 1.59 -1.11 28.50
CA ILE A 243 0.31 -0.40 28.65
C ILE A 243 0.56 0.84 29.51
N GLN A 244 0.46 2.04 28.93
CA GLN A 244 0.42 3.26 29.73
C GLN A 244 -0.85 3.27 30.59
N LYS A 245 -0.70 3.27 31.90
CA LYS A 245 -1.80 3.63 32.80
C LYS A 245 -2.15 5.10 32.48
N LYS A 246 -3.32 5.33 31.89
CA LYS A 246 -3.86 6.70 31.79
C LYS A 246 -3.99 7.25 33.21
N HIS A 247 -3.16 8.21 33.55
CA HIS A 247 -3.41 9.11 34.69
C HIS A 247 -4.43 10.16 34.30
#